data_5aa3c41a06a8a0462c9221e4c1e756a4
#
_entry.id   5aa3c41a06a8a0462c9221e4c1e756a4
#
_cell.length_a   1.000
_cell.length_b   1.000
_cell.length_c   1.000
_cell.angle_alpha   90.00
_cell.angle_beta   90.00
_cell.angle_gamma   90.00
#
_symmetry.space_group_name_H-M   'P 1'
#
loop_
_entity.id
_entity.type
_entity.pdbx_description
1 polymer ?
#
loop_
_entity_poly.entity_id
_entity_poly.type
_entity_poly.pdbx_seq_one_letter_code
_entity_poly.pdbx_strand_id
1 'polypeptide(L)'
;MILAIDVGNTNIVVDCIEEEKIYCIERISTNHTKTELEYAIDLKTILDIHHIKRSEIEGAIISSVVPQITNAAKLAVEKILKKEP
;
A
#
# COMPACT_ATOMS: atom_id res chain seq x y z
N MET A 1 -3.88 10.13 -8.15
CA MET A 1 -4.51 9.02 -7.40
C MET A 1 -3.82 8.85 -6.06
N ILE A 2 -4.57 8.61 -5.02
CA ILE A 2 -4.03 8.43 -3.66
C ILE A 2 -4.10 6.94 -3.29
N LEU A 3 -3.01 6.43 -2.77
CA LEU A 3 -2.94 5.08 -2.24
C LEU A 3 -3.27 5.14 -0.75
N ALA A 4 -4.36 4.52 -0.34
CA ALA A 4 -4.77 4.51 1.06
C ALA A 4 -4.58 3.11 1.62
N ILE A 5 -3.83 3.00 2.70
CA ILE A 5 -3.52 1.72 3.33
C ILE A 5 -4.01 1.75 4.77
N ASP A 6 -4.90 0.83 5.09
CA ASP A 6 -5.45 0.71 6.43
C ASP A 6 -4.98 -0.60 7.05
N VAL A 7 -4.10 -0.49 8.04
CA VAL A 7 -3.48 -1.65 8.68
C VAL A 7 -4.24 -2.03 9.93
N GLY A 8 -5.00 -3.13 9.84
CA GLY A 8 -5.71 -3.70 10.96
C GLY A 8 -4.96 -4.89 11.56
N ASN A 9 -5.47 -5.42 12.65
CA ASN A 9 -4.83 -6.56 13.33
C ASN A 9 -4.82 -7.83 12.50
N THR A 10 -5.83 -8.02 11.68
CA THR A 10 -6.00 -9.25 10.90
C THR A 10 -5.78 -9.02 9.40
N ASN A 11 -6.22 -7.87 8.91
CA ASN A 11 -6.17 -7.56 7.49
C ASN A 11 -5.63 -6.17 7.25
N ILE A 12 -5.00 -6.01 6.09
CA ILE A 12 -4.58 -4.71 5.58
C ILE A 12 -5.44 -4.46 4.34
N VAL A 13 -6.12 -3.32 4.31
CA VAL A 13 -6.95 -2.92 3.17
C VAL A 13 -6.20 -1.86 2.38
N VAL A 14 -6.11 -2.07 1.07
CA VAL A 14 -5.39 -1.16 0.17
C VAL A 14 -6.37 -0.62 -0.85
N ASP A 15 -6.55 0.69 -0.87
CA ASP A 15 -7.43 1.39 -1.81
C ASP A 15 -6.64 2.32 -2.70
N CYS A 16 -7.08 2.46 -3.95
CA CYS A 16 -6.59 3.52 -4.83
C CYS A 16 -7.77 4.44 -5.13
N ILE A 17 -7.63 5.70 -4.76
CA ILE A 17 -8.75 6.66 -4.80
C ILE A 17 -8.36 7.89 -5.62
N GLU A 18 -9.28 8.33 -6.47
CA GLU A 18 -9.12 9.58 -7.22
C GLU A 18 -10.49 10.24 -7.38
N GLU A 19 -10.58 11.51 -7.00
CA GLU A 19 -11.82 12.29 -7.11
C GLU A 19 -13.02 11.58 -6.49
N GLU A 20 -12.83 11.06 -5.29
CA GLU A 20 -13.87 10.35 -4.52
C GLU A 20 -14.28 9.01 -5.13
N LYS A 21 -13.60 8.57 -6.18
CA LYS A 21 -13.88 7.29 -6.81
C LYS A 21 -12.80 6.27 -6.44
N ILE A 22 -13.23 5.06 -6.09
CA ILE A 22 -12.32 3.98 -5.76
C ILE A 22 -12.04 3.17 -7.02
N TYR A 23 -10.77 3.14 -7.44
CA TYR A 23 -10.33 2.40 -8.62
C TYR A 23 -9.81 1.02 -8.30
N CYS A 24 -9.50 0.78 -7.04
CA CYS A 24 -8.91 -0.48 -6.60
C CYS A 24 -9.19 -0.63 -5.12
N ILE A 25 -9.59 -1.81 -4.69
CA ILE A 25 -9.69 -2.14 -3.28
C ILE A 25 -9.26 -3.59 -3.13
N GLU A 26 -8.27 -3.85 -2.30
CA GLU A 26 -7.79 -5.19 -2.05
C GLU A 26 -7.50 -5.38 -0.57
N ARG A 27 -7.55 -6.62 -0.15
CA ARG A 27 -7.30 -7.00 1.22
C ARG A 27 -6.20 -8.04 1.25
N ILE A 28 -5.20 -7.82 2.08
CA ILE A 28 -4.15 -8.80 2.31
C ILE A 28 -4.11 -9.13 3.80
N SER A 29 -3.55 -10.28 4.14
CA SER A 29 -3.43 -10.68 5.54
C SER A 29 -2.35 -9.87 6.24
N THR A 30 -2.64 -9.47 7.47
CA THR A 30 -1.64 -8.83 8.32
C THR A 30 -0.66 -9.89 8.80
N ASN A 31 0.62 -9.66 8.56
CA ASN A 31 1.67 -10.59 8.94
C ASN A 31 2.81 -9.83 9.62
N HIS A 32 2.97 -10.04 10.93
CA HIS A 32 3.95 -9.32 11.74
C HIS A 32 5.40 -9.66 11.41
N THR A 33 5.63 -10.74 10.66
CA THR A 33 6.98 -11.16 10.29
C THR A 33 7.42 -10.71 8.91
N LYS A 34 6.50 -10.13 8.12
CA LYS A 34 6.86 -9.64 6.79
C LYS A 34 7.78 -8.44 6.86
N THR A 35 8.74 -8.43 5.97
CA THR A 35 9.66 -7.31 5.83
C THR A 35 9.04 -6.21 4.95
N GLU A 36 9.69 -5.05 4.93
CA GLU A 36 9.27 -3.97 4.06
C GLU A 36 9.29 -4.38 2.59
N LEU A 37 10.26 -5.19 2.18
CA LEU A 37 10.34 -5.68 0.81
C LEU A 37 9.13 -6.54 0.46
N GLU A 38 8.74 -7.43 1.37
CA GLU A 38 7.59 -8.31 1.13
C GLU A 38 6.31 -7.52 0.99
N TYR A 39 6.11 -6.49 1.83
CA TYR A 39 4.95 -5.61 1.70
C TYR A 39 5.02 -4.79 0.42
N ALA A 40 6.22 -4.37 0.01
CA ALA A 40 6.38 -3.64 -1.24
C ALA A 40 5.97 -4.51 -2.43
N ILE A 41 6.36 -5.78 -2.42
CA ILE A 41 5.96 -6.73 -3.47
C ILE A 41 4.45 -6.90 -3.49
N ASP A 42 3.82 -7.01 -2.32
CA ASP A 42 2.36 -7.13 -2.24
C ASP A 42 1.67 -5.91 -2.84
N LEU A 43 2.14 -4.71 -2.48
CA LEU A 43 1.55 -3.47 -2.99
C LEU A 43 1.76 -3.35 -4.50
N LYS A 44 2.96 -3.66 -4.98
CA LYS A 44 3.25 -3.62 -6.41
C LYS A 44 2.38 -4.60 -7.17
N THR A 45 2.17 -5.79 -6.62
CA THR A 45 1.32 -6.80 -7.23
C THR A 45 -0.12 -6.31 -7.34
N ILE A 46 -0.63 -5.66 -6.29
CA ILE A 46 -1.98 -5.10 -6.30
C ILE A 46 -2.11 -4.06 -7.42
N LEU A 47 -1.15 -3.15 -7.52
CA LEU A 47 -1.19 -2.13 -8.57
C LEU A 47 -1.13 -2.76 -9.95
N ASP A 48 -0.26 -3.75 -10.13
CA ASP A 48 -0.12 -4.43 -11.42
C ASP A 48 -1.40 -5.15 -11.84
N ILE A 49 -2.05 -5.85 -10.90
CA ILE A 49 -3.30 -6.56 -11.17
C ILE A 49 -4.38 -5.60 -11.64
N HIS A 50 -4.43 -4.42 -11.07
CA HIS A 50 -5.44 -3.41 -11.40
C HIS A 50 -5.00 -2.46 -12.51
N HIS A 51 -3.85 -2.73 -13.12
CA HIS A 51 -3.32 -1.92 -14.22
C HIS A 51 -3.10 -0.46 -13.84
N ILE A 52 -2.68 -0.23 -12.59
CA ILE A 52 -2.38 1.10 -12.09
C ILE A 52 -0.86 1.28 -12.10
N LYS A 53 -0.39 2.30 -12.79
CA LYS A 53 1.03 2.61 -12.82
C LYS A 53 1.41 3.41 -11.57
N ARG A 54 2.60 3.14 -11.02
CA ARG A 54 3.05 3.89 -9.85
C ARG A 54 3.14 5.39 -10.14
N SER A 55 3.38 5.78 -11.39
CA SER A 55 3.42 7.19 -11.78
C SER A 55 2.06 7.88 -11.63
N GLU A 56 0.98 7.13 -11.54
CA GLU A 56 -0.35 7.66 -11.31
C GLU A 56 -0.63 7.94 -9.83
N ILE A 57 0.22 7.45 -8.94
CA ILE A 57 0.07 7.63 -7.50
C ILE A 57 0.80 8.89 -7.06
N GLU A 58 0.05 9.87 -6.58
CA GLU A 58 0.61 11.16 -6.15
C GLU A 58 1.11 11.13 -4.71
N GLY A 59 0.50 10.28 -3.90
CA GLY A 59 0.85 10.17 -2.52
C GLY A 59 0.13 9.01 -1.87
N ALA A 60 0.43 8.79 -0.60
CA ALA A 60 -0.16 7.69 0.15
C ALA A 60 -0.53 8.12 1.56
N ILE A 61 -1.58 7.50 2.08
CA ILE A 61 -2.03 7.71 3.45
C ILE A 61 -2.02 6.33 4.12
N ILE A 62 -1.39 6.25 5.28
CA ILE A 62 -1.34 5.01 6.05
C ILE A 62 -2.03 5.25 7.38
N SER A 63 -3.05 4.44 7.65
CA SER A 63 -3.75 4.41 8.93
C SER A 63 -3.48 3.05 9.54
N SER A 64 -3.04 3.00 10.79
CA SER A 64 -2.62 1.74 11.38
C SER A 64 -2.95 1.67 12.86
N VAL A 65 -3.45 0.50 13.29
CA VAL A 65 -3.62 0.18 14.71
C VAL A 65 -2.56 -0.84 15.15
N VAL A 66 -1.58 -1.14 14.28
CA VAL A 66 -0.52 -2.11 14.56
C VAL A 66 0.83 -1.42 14.41
N PRO A 67 1.35 -0.82 15.50
CA PRO A 67 2.61 -0.05 15.42
C PRO A 67 3.79 -0.81 14.82
N GLN A 68 3.87 -2.12 15.07
CA GLN A 68 4.96 -2.94 14.57
C GLN A 68 5.00 -2.99 13.04
N ILE A 69 3.84 -2.81 12.38
CA ILE A 69 3.74 -2.90 10.94
C ILE A 69 3.80 -1.54 10.27
N THR A 70 3.45 -0.48 11.01
CA THR A 70 3.36 0.87 10.45
C THR A 70 4.64 1.27 9.72
N ASN A 71 5.79 1.04 10.35
CA ASN A 71 7.06 1.43 9.76
C ASN A 71 7.39 0.60 8.51
N ALA A 72 7.13 -0.71 8.56
CA ALA A 72 7.35 -1.57 7.40
C ALA A 72 6.45 -1.17 6.23
N ALA A 73 5.18 -0.84 6.51
CA ALA A 73 4.25 -0.39 5.49
C ALA A 73 4.70 0.94 4.88
N LYS A 74 5.14 1.86 5.72
CA LYS A 74 5.63 3.16 5.26
C LYS A 74 6.84 3.00 4.35
N LEU A 75 7.81 2.19 4.76
CA LEU A 75 9.01 1.95 3.96
C LEU A 75 8.68 1.20 2.67
N ALA A 76 7.70 0.30 2.71
CA ALA A 76 7.24 -0.40 1.52
C ALA A 76 6.67 0.58 0.50
N VAL A 77 5.84 1.52 0.95
CA VAL A 77 5.27 2.55 0.08
C VAL A 77 6.38 3.40 -0.53
N GLU A 78 7.36 3.78 0.29
CA GLU A 78 8.49 4.57 -0.21
C GLU A 78 9.26 3.83 -1.30
N LYS A 79 9.43 2.51 -1.14
CA LYS A 79 10.13 1.69 -2.13
C LYS A 79 9.43 1.70 -3.48
N ILE A 80 8.11 1.54 -3.48
CA ILE A 80 7.37 1.41 -4.74
C ILE A 80 7.07 2.75 -5.40
N LEU A 81 6.98 3.82 -4.62
CA LEU A 81 6.68 5.15 -5.16
C LEU A 81 7.93 5.98 -5.44
N LYS A 82 9.08 5.54 -4.99
CA LYS A 82 10.32 6.27 -5.18
C LYS A 82 10.66 6.35 -6.66
N LYS A 83 10.89 7.57 -7.13
CA LYS A 83 11.27 7.77 -8.52
C LYS A 83 12.73 7.43 -8.70
N GLU A 84 13.04 6.80 -9.81
CA GLU A 84 14.40 6.54 -10.18
C GLU A 84 15.13 7.85 -10.45
N PRO A 85 16.41 7.94 -10.05
CA PRO A 85 17.21 9.12 -10.35
C PRO A 85 17.34 9.33 -11.85
#